data_8919d50c7d9b1255a56535925ce2cc95
#
_entry.id   8919d50c7d9b1255a56535925ce2cc95
#
_cell.length_a   1.000
_cell.length_b   1.000
_cell.length_c   1.000
_cell.angle_alpha   90.00
_cell.angle_beta   90.00
_cell.angle_gamma   90.00
#
_symmetry.space_group_name_H-M   'P 1'
#
loop_
_entity.id
_entity.type
_entity.pdbx_description
1 polymer ?
#
loop_
_entity_poly.entity_id
_entity_poly.type
_entity_poly.pdbx_seq_one_letter_code
_entity_poly.pdbx_strand_id
1 'polypeptide(L)'
;MSNPGAAPAESGAHLPWLTRIAYGLGDTAQNVVWGAMGILTFFYTDYAGIDPAKVGLVMLISRCFDGFSDVIMGFLVERTNSKWGKSRPWILWMSVPFAISIVLIYTVPHGSSAMQFAYLFVTYNLCTTVCYTALNLPYGSLSAMMTRSSKERDMLSITRMCLSPWGRILSVSATLPLVKIFGDNQMAWVEVMSVWAVIEARKKVAKVPVGKALKCLAVNKYFWAGMIIWMMQNVIFTITGTILPYYCKYIFMDDSLYSGLYLLETLITIFVMAVFSPRLLK
;
A
#
# COMPACT_ATOMS: atom_id res chain seq x y z
N MET A 1 20.04 30.79 27.96
CA MET A 1 20.78 29.53 27.99
C MET A 1 20.29 28.68 26.83
N SER A 2 21.02 28.68 25.76
CA SER A 2 20.76 27.94 24.52
C SER A 2 21.14 26.48 24.69
N ASN A 3 20.21 25.59 24.36
CA ASN A 3 20.45 24.15 24.39
C ASN A 3 21.23 23.73 23.13
N PRO A 4 22.50 23.27 23.22
CA PRO A 4 23.31 22.86 22.08
C PRO A 4 23.16 21.36 21.87
N GLY A 5 22.13 20.91 21.12
CA GLY A 5 21.94 19.47 21.00
C GLY A 5 21.11 19.01 19.80
N ALA A 6 21.22 19.65 18.67
CA ALA A 6 20.85 19.03 17.40
C ALA A 6 21.69 19.68 16.29
N ALA A 7 22.88 19.14 16.07
CA ALA A 7 23.65 19.47 14.90
C ALA A 7 22.80 19.23 13.65
N PRO A 8 22.71 20.21 12.71
CA PRO A 8 22.06 19.96 11.43
C PRO A 8 22.89 18.86 10.74
N ALA A 9 22.24 17.79 10.33
CA ALA A 9 22.87 16.79 9.48
C ALA A 9 23.50 17.52 8.29
N GLU A 10 24.80 17.44 8.17
CA GLU A 10 25.59 18.10 7.15
C GLU A 10 25.00 17.79 5.77
N SER A 11 24.93 18.80 4.92
CA SER A 11 24.49 18.70 3.53
C SER A 11 25.51 17.87 2.74
N GLY A 12 25.40 16.54 2.81
CA GLY A 12 26.34 15.60 2.14
C GLY A 12 26.47 14.24 2.80
N ALA A 13 25.95 14.04 4.02
CA ALA A 13 26.07 12.77 4.70
C ALA A 13 25.27 11.68 3.94
N HIS A 14 25.99 10.68 3.42
CA HIS A 14 25.40 9.49 2.82
C HIS A 14 24.63 8.70 3.88
N LEU A 15 23.36 8.37 3.59
CA LEU A 15 22.58 7.51 4.47
C LEU A 15 23.17 6.08 4.46
N PRO A 16 23.34 5.46 5.64
CA PRO A 16 23.77 4.08 5.72
C PRO A 16 22.88 3.16 4.89
N TRP A 17 23.47 2.19 4.21
CA TRP A 17 22.75 1.24 3.37
C TRP A 17 21.64 0.49 4.13
N LEU A 18 21.92 0.13 5.38
CA LEU A 18 20.95 -0.51 6.28
C LEU A 18 19.68 0.36 6.49
N THR A 19 19.84 1.68 6.59
CA THR A 19 18.73 2.62 6.73
C THR A 19 17.87 2.67 5.47
N ARG A 20 18.49 2.60 4.28
CA ARG A 20 17.77 2.55 3.00
C ARG A 20 16.97 1.26 2.86
N ILE A 21 17.59 0.12 3.19
CA ILE A 21 16.92 -1.19 3.19
C ILE A 21 15.77 -1.21 4.20
N ALA A 22 15.98 -0.75 5.42
CA ALA A 22 14.93 -0.70 6.44
C ALA A 22 13.73 0.18 6.03
N TYR A 23 14.00 1.29 5.33
CA TYR A 23 12.96 2.11 4.73
C TYR A 23 12.22 1.35 3.63
N GLY A 24 12.90 0.69 2.71
CA GLY A 24 12.27 -0.10 1.65
C GLY A 24 11.44 -1.27 2.18
N LEU A 25 11.94 -2.01 3.18
CA LEU A 25 11.21 -3.12 3.83
C LEU A 25 9.92 -2.66 4.54
N GLY A 26 9.89 -1.43 5.02
CA GLY A 26 8.66 -0.85 5.55
C GLY A 26 7.54 -0.74 4.50
N ASP A 27 7.86 -0.43 3.26
CA ASP A 27 6.90 -0.40 2.15
C ASP A 27 6.57 -1.82 1.64
N THR A 28 7.54 -2.74 1.71
CA THR A 28 7.32 -4.16 1.40
C THR A 28 6.19 -4.75 2.25
N ALA A 29 6.17 -4.46 3.55
CA ALA A 29 5.11 -4.93 4.44
C ALA A 29 3.72 -4.38 4.05
N GLN A 30 3.62 -3.09 3.69
CA GLN A 30 2.36 -2.52 3.17
C GLN A 30 1.92 -3.20 1.86
N ASN A 31 2.88 -3.55 1.01
CA ASN A 31 2.59 -4.20 -0.26
C ASN A 31 2.17 -5.67 -0.12
N VAL A 32 2.44 -6.33 0.99
CA VAL A 32 1.83 -7.63 1.32
C VAL A 32 0.31 -7.50 1.37
N VAL A 33 -0.20 -6.51 2.09
CA VAL A 33 -1.64 -6.24 2.18
C VAL A 33 -2.21 -5.81 0.84
N TRP A 34 -1.50 -4.93 0.13
CA TRP A 34 -1.94 -4.44 -1.17
C TRP A 34 -2.02 -5.56 -2.23
N GLY A 35 -1.15 -6.56 -2.14
CA GLY A 35 -1.24 -7.77 -2.95
C GLY A 35 -2.49 -8.59 -2.66
N ALA A 36 -2.83 -8.79 -1.39
CA ALA A 36 -4.07 -9.44 -0.98
C ALA A 36 -5.31 -8.66 -1.47
N MET A 37 -5.31 -7.33 -1.37
CA MET A 37 -6.39 -6.48 -1.90
C MET A 37 -6.56 -6.61 -3.42
N GLY A 38 -5.52 -6.97 -4.17
CA GLY A 38 -5.59 -7.23 -5.61
C GLY A 38 -6.51 -8.40 -5.99
N ILE A 39 -6.68 -9.39 -5.11
CA ILE A 39 -7.56 -10.55 -5.31
C ILE A 39 -8.89 -10.44 -4.56
N LEU A 40 -9.18 -9.30 -3.94
CA LEU A 40 -10.37 -9.08 -3.13
C LEU A 40 -11.67 -9.23 -3.92
N THR A 41 -11.71 -8.72 -5.16
CA THR A 41 -12.87 -8.85 -6.02
C THR A 41 -13.21 -10.32 -6.29
N PHE A 42 -12.19 -11.13 -6.56
CA PHE A 42 -12.33 -12.56 -6.73
C PHE A 42 -12.90 -13.25 -5.49
N PHE A 43 -12.42 -12.89 -4.29
CA PHE A 43 -12.98 -13.39 -3.04
C PHE A 43 -14.47 -13.03 -2.90
N TYR A 44 -14.83 -11.79 -3.14
CA TYR A 44 -16.22 -11.34 -2.98
C TYR A 44 -17.20 -12.02 -3.92
N THR A 45 -16.79 -12.28 -5.15
CA THR A 45 -17.66 -12.91 -6.15
C THR A 45 -17.73 -14.43 -6.00
N ASP A 46 -16.58 -15.09 -5.83
CA ASP A 46 -16.48 -16.53 -5.91
C ASP A 46 -16.69 -17.23 -4.56
N TYR A 47 -16.31 -16.60 -3.44
CA TYR A 47 -16.42 -17.16 -2.10
C TYR A 47 -17.55 -16.55 -1.26
N ALA A 48 -17.73 -15.23 -1.33
CA ALA A 48 -18.82 -14.57 -0.61
C ALA A 48 -20.12 -14.49 -1.42
N GLY A 49 -20.12 -14.83 -2.71
CA GLY A 49 -21.30 -14.88 -3.58
C GLY A 49 -21.96 -13.51 -3.82
N ILE A 50 -21.19 -12.42 -3.79
CA ILE A 50 -21.69 -11.06 -3.99
C ILE A 50 -21.67 -10.74 -5.48
N ASP A 51 -22.75 -10.11 -5.97
CA ASP A 51 -22.85 -9.65 -7.34
C ASP A 51 -21.66 -8.76 -7.74
N PRO A 52 -20.90 -9.09 -8.81
CA PRO A 52 -19.77 -8.30 -9.28
C PRO A 52 -20.09 -6.83 -9.54
N ALA A 53 -21.30 -6.52 -10.01
CA ALA A 53 -21.72 -5.15 -10.25
C ALA A 53 -21.77 -4.33 -8.95
N LYS A 54 -22.21 -4.93 -7.84
CA LYS A 54 -22.23 -4.29 -6.52
C LYS A 54 -20.82 -4.09 -5.97
N VAL A 55 -19.94 -5.06 -6.14
CA VAL A 55 -18.53 -4.94 -5.76
C VAL A 55 -17.86 -3.80 -6.53
N GLY A 56 -18.05 -3.77 -7.85
CA GLY A 56 -17.52 -2.69 -8.70
C GLY A 56 -18.05 -1.31 -8.31
N LEU A 57 -19.33 -1.21 -7.98
CA LEU A 57 -19.96 0.05 -7.53
C LEU A 57 -19.36 0.54 -6.21
N VAL A 58 -19.19 -0.35 -5.21
CA VAL A 58 -18.54 0.00 -3.95
C VAL A 58 -17.13 0.53 -4.19
N MET A 59 -16.33 -0.19 -4.99
CA MET A 59 -14.96 0.22 -5.29
C MET A 59 -14.90 1.56 -6.02
N LEU A 60 -15.81 1.81 -6.97
CA LEU A 60 -15.90 3.08 -7.70
C LEU A 60 -16.22 4.25 -6.78
N ILE A 61 -17.25 4.11 -5.94
CA ILE A 61 -17.66 5.17 -5.00
C ILE A 61 -16.52 5.43 -3.99
N SER A 62 -15.88 4.38 -3.51
CA SER A 62 -14.77 4.49 -2.54
C SER A 62 -13.59 5.28 -3.10
N ARG A 63 -13.30 5.19 -4.41
CA ARG A 63 -12.25 6.01 -5.05
C ARG A 63 -12.51 7.51 -4.95
N CYS A 64 -13.77 7.93 -4.95
CA CYS A 64 -14.10 9.34 -4.71
C CYS A 64 -13.76 9.76 -3.27
N PHE A 65 -14.02 8.89 -2.30
CA PHE A 65 -13.69 9.16 -0.90
C PHE A 65 -12.17 9.16 -0.62
N ASP A 66 -11.40 8.33 -1.33
CA ASP A 66 -9.94 8.26 -1.17
C ASP A 66 -9.29 9.65 -1.40
N GLY A 67 -9.70 10.37 -2.46
CA GLY A 67 -9.19 11.71 -2.74
C GLY A 67 -9.46 12.73 -1.62
N PHE A 68 -10.66 12.70 -1.03
CA PHE A 68 -10.99 13.58 0.10
C PHE A 68 -10.21 13.19 1.37
N SER A 69 -10.11 11.89 1.63
CA SER A 69 -9.37 11.35 2.76
C SER A 69 -7.89 11.74 2.74
N ASP A 70 -7.24 11.68 1.57
CA ASP A 70 -5.84 12.06 1.40
C ASP A 70 -5.61 13.53 1.78
N VAL A 71 -6.50 14.43 1.36
CA VAL A 71 -6.42 15.86 1.72
C VAL A 71 -6.60 16.06 3.22
N ILE A 72 -7.64 15.46 3.81
CA ILE A 72 -7.91 15.56 5.25
C ILE A 72 -6.73 15.01 6.05
N MET A 73 -6.20 13.85 5.65
CA MET A 73 -5.09 13.23 6.35
C MET A 73 -3.80 14.06 6.21
N GLY A 74 -3.56 14.69 5.07
CA GLY A 74 -2.47 15.63 4.88
C GLY A 74 -2.52 16.78 5.92
N PHE A 75 -3.69 17.38 6.12
CA PHE A 75 -3.89 18.43 7.16
C PHE A 75 -3.68 17.88 8.58
N LEU A 76 -4.20 16.69 8.88
CA LEU A 76 -4.06 16.08 10.22
C LEU A 76 -2.60 15.80 10.55
N VAL A 77 -1.84 15.24 9.60
CA VAL A 77 -0.41 14.97 9.78
C VAL A 77 0.36 16.26 9.96
N GLU A 78 0.04 17.31 9.19
CA GLU A 78 0.73 18.61 9.30
C GLU A 78 0.49 19.28 10.65
N ARG A 79 -0.74 19.19 11.18
CA ARG A 79 -1.11 19.75 12.51
C ARG A 79 -0.64 18.92 13.68
N THR A 80 -0.27 17.66 13.44
CA THR A 80 0.17 16.78 14.52
C THR A 80 1.50 17.26 15.10
N ASN A 81 1.49 17.55 16.39
CA ASN A 81 2.69 17.91 17.15
C ASN A 81 2.89 16.92 18.29
N SER A 82 3.82 15.98 18.11
CA SER A 82 4.08 14.93 19.09
C SER A 82 5.57 14.80 19.40
N LYS A 83 5.89 14.25 20.59
CA LYS A 83 7.26 13.95 21.02
C LYS A 83 8.02 13.05 20.03
N TRP A 84 7.31 12.34 19.17
CA TRP A 84 7.86 11.42 18.15
C TRP A 84 7.89 12.01 16.74
N GLY A 85 7.57 13.29 16.58
CA GLY A 85 7.42 13.96 15.28
C GLY A 85 6.00 13.88 14.72
N LYS A 86 5.80 14.35 13.48
CA LYS A 86 4.47 14.46 12.87
C LYS A 86 3.93 13.13 12.31
N SER A 87 4.74 12.35 11.65
CA SER A 87 4.31 11.18 10.87
C SER A 87 4.30 9.86 11.64
N ARG A 88 5.22 9.70 12.63
CA ARG A 88 5.38 8.44 13.36
C ARG A 88 4.20 8.00 14.21
N PRO A 89 3.57 8.91 14.99
CA PRO A 89 2.45 8.49 15.81
C PRO A 89 1.34 7.90 14.94
N TRP A 90 1.09 8.45 13.75
CA TRP A 90 0.09 7.93 12.83
C TRP A 90 0.42 6.52 12.34
N ILE A 91 1.67 6.27 11.96
CA ILE A 91 2.10 4.93 11.51
C ILE A 91 1.97 3.90 12.63
N LEU A 92 2.33 4.27 13.88
CA LEU A 92 2.21 3.37 15.03
C LEU A 92 0.76 3.13 15.44
N TRP A 93 -0.06 4.17 15.48
CA TRP A 93 -1.45 4.05 15.92
C TRP A 93 -2.33 3.36 14.88
N MET A 94 -2.06 3.59 13.59
CA MET A 94 -2.88 3.03 12.51
C MET A 94 -2.46 1.63 12.08
N SER A 95 -1.31 1.11 12.50
CA SER A 95 -0.89 -0.25 12.16
C SER A 95 -1.85 -1.31 12.69
N VAL A 96 -2.33 -1.16 13.92
CA VAL A 96 -3.28 -2.12 14.53
C VAL A 96 -4.70 -2.00 13.93
N PRO A 97 -5.33 -0.80 13.85
CA PRO A 97 -6.61 -0.65 13.14
C PRO A 97 -6.56 -1.14 11.70
N PHE A 98 -5.45 -0.89 10.98
CA PHE A 98 -5.27 -1.37 9.62
C PHE A 98 -5.25 -2.91 9.56
N ALA A 99 -4.49 -3.56 10.43
CA ALA A 99 -4.46 -5.01 10.52
C ALA A 99 -5.85 -5.61 10.81
N ILE A 100 -6.60 -5.01 11.73
CA ILE A 100 -7.98 -5.42 12.04
C ILE A 100 -8.89 -5.23 10.82
N SER A 101 -8.78 -4.09 10.12
CA SER A 101 -9.62 -3.80 8.95
C SER A 101 -9.39 -4.78 7.80
N ILE A 102 -8.16 -5.30 7.63
CA ILE A 102 -7.85 -6.34 6.64
C ILE A 102 -8.63 -7.63 6.94
N VAL A 103 -8.69 -8.04 8.19
CA VAL A 103 -9.44 -9.24 8.60
C VAL A 103 -10.94 -9.02 8.40
N LEU A 104 -11.45 -7.85 8.80
CA LEU A 104 -12.87 -7.50 8.65
C LEU A 104 -13.33 -7.52 7.18
N ILE A 105 -12.52 -7.07 6.26
CA ILE A 105 -12.88 -7.00 4.83
C ILE A 105 -13.15 -8.40 4.24
N TYR A 106 -12.50 -9.44 4.79
CA TYR A 106 -12.69 -10.83 4.39
C TYR A 106 -13.70 -11.60 5.27
N THR A 107 -14.22 -10.98 6.32
CA THR A 107 -15.24 -11.57 7.23
C THR A 107 -16.64 -11.11 6.81
N VAL A 108 -17.10 -11.55 5.64
CA VAL A 108 -18.42 -11.12 5.14
C VAL A 108 -19.53 -11.90 5.85
N PRO A 109 -20.50 -11.24 6.50
CA PRO A 109 -21.61 -11.93 7.14
C PRO A 109 -22.61 -12.47 6.11
N HIS A 110 -23.16 -13.64 6.39
CA HIS A 110 -24.29 -14.17 5.63
C HIS A 110 -25.55 -13.39 6.00
N GLY A 111 -26.22 -12.78 5.01
CA GLY A 111 -27.40 -11.97 5.27
C GLY A 111 -28.08 -11.44 4.00
N SER A 112 -28.95 -10.46 4.16
CA SER A 112 -29.61 -9.83 3.01
C SER A 112 -28.60 -9.11 2.12
N SER A 113 -28.88 -9.03 0.82
CA SER A 113 -28.01 -8.34 -0.15
C SER A 113 -27.73 -6.88 0.21
N ALA A 114 -28.68 -6.20 0.84
CA ALA A 114 -28.48 -4.82 1.33
C ALA A 114 -27.50 -4.77 2.52
N MET A 115 -27.58 -5.72 3.44
CA MET A 115 -26.66 -5.83 4.57
C MET A 115 -25.23 -6.11 4.08
N GLN A 116 -25.07 -7.06 3.16
CA GLN A 116 -23.77 -7.36 2.56
C GLN A 116 -23.16 -6.15 1.85
N PHE A 117 -23.96 -5.41 1.07
CA PHE A 117 -23.52 -4.19 0.40
C PHE A 117 -23.05 -3.12 1.41
N ALA A 118 -23.85 -2.87 2.45
CA ALA A 118 -23.49 -1.90 3.49
C ALA A 118 -22.22 -2.33 4.25
N TYR A 119 -22.10 -3.60 4.59
CA TYR A 119 -20.91 -4.16 5.24
C TYR A 119 -19.65 -3.99 4.36
N LEU A 120 -19.76 -4.35 3.09
CA LEU A 120 -18.70 -4.20 2.12
C LEU A 120 -18.25 -2.74 2.00
N PHE A 121 -19.21 -1.83 1.86
CA PHE A 121 -18.93 -0.41 1.75
C PHE A 121 -18.20 0.14 2.98
N VAL A 122 -18.68 -0.19 4.17
CA VAL A 122 -18.07 0.29 5.42
C VAL A 122 -16.68 -0.30 5.64
N THR A 123 -16.52 -1.62 5.51
CA THR A 123 -15.22 -2.28 5.77
C THR A 123 -14.17 -1.94 4.72
N TYR A 124 -14.56 -1.83 3.45
CA TYR A 124 -13.66 -1.43 2.38
C TYR A 124 -13.14 0.00 2.60
N ASN A 125 -14.03 0.98 2.86
CA ASN A 125 -13.63 2.36 3.12
C ASN A 125 -12.85 2.49 4.43
N LEU A 126 -13.19 1.73 5.48
CA LEU A 126 -12.40 1.71 6.71
C LEU A 126 -10.96 1.28 6.42
N CYS A 127 -10.78 0.24 5.62
CA CYS A 127 -9.46 -0.29 5.30
C CYS A 127 -8.68 0.65 4.36
N THR A 128 -9.24 1.01 3.19
CA THR A 128 -8.52 1.77 2.15
C THR A 128 -8.51 3.26 2.44
N THR A 129 -9.67 3.86 2.68
CA THR A 129 -9.84 5.30 2.78
C THR A 129 -9.36 5.85 4.12
N VAL A 130 -9.61 5.13 5.22
CA VAL A 130 -9.25 5.63 6.56
C VAL A 130 -7.88 5.08 7.00
N CYS A 131 -7.77 3.77 7.20
CA CYS A 131 -6.58 3.20 7.82
C CYS A 131 -5.35 3.23 6.89
N TYR A 132 -5.51 2.84 5.64
CA TYR A 132 -4.39 2.83 4.68
C TYR A 132 -3.88 4.25 4.38
N THR A 133 -4.76 5.21 4.12
CA THR A 133 -4.37 6.61 3.90
C THR A 133 -3.65 7.18 5.12
N ALA A 134 -4.17 6.94 6.32
CA ALA A 134 -3.58 7.41 7.57
C ALA A 134 -2.21 6.76 7.90
N LEU A 135 -1.89 5.63 7.26
CA LEU A 135 -0.61 4.96 7.40
C LEU A 135 0.36 5.30 6.26
N ASN A 136 -0.12 5.27 5.01
CA ASN A 136 0.72 5.41 3.82
C ASN A 136 1.18 6.86 3.58
N LEU A 137 0.33 7.84 3.80
CA LEU A 137 0.66 9.25 3.57
C LEU A 137 1.76 9.76 4.52
N PRO A 138 1.70 9.52 5.85
CA PRO A 138 2.81 9.79 6.75
C PRO A 138 4.09 9.01 6.40
N TYR A 139 3.95 7.76 5.93
CA TYR A 139 5.09 6.96 5.51
C TYR A 139 5.79 7.54 4.28
N GLY A 140 5.04 7.97 3.27
CA GLY A 140 5.58 8.65 2.08
C GLY A 140 6.37 9.91 2.43
N SER A 141 5.92 10.67 3.43
CA SER A 141 6.60 11.89 3.89
C SER A 141 7.93 11.63 4.62
N LEU A 142 8.16 10.41 5.12
CA LEU A 142 9.41 10.05 5.84
C LEU A 142 10.67 10.25 4.98
N SER A 143 10.62 9.97 3.68
CA SER A 143 11.79 10.13 2.79
C SER A 143 12.31 11.56 2.76
N ALA A 144 11.39 12.54 2.70
CA ALA A 144 11.72 13.97 2.73
C ALA A 144 12.27 14.42 4.09
N MET A 145 11.98 13.64 5.14
CA MET A 145 12.41 13.91 6.52
C MET A 145 13.76 13.25 6.84
N MET A 146 14.11 12.18 6.14
CA MET A 146 15.35 11.42 6.36
C MET A 146 16.58 12.13 5.81
N THR A 147 16.44 12.91 4.73
CA THR A 147 17.56 13.59 4.11
C THR A 147 17.13 14.87 3.38
N ARG A 148 18.00 15.88 3.41
CA ARG A 148 17.84 17.13 2.62
C ARG A 148 18.44 17.00 1.22
N SER A 149 19.31 16.03 0.99
CA SER A 149 19.92 15.78 -0.30
C SER A 149 18.90 15.15 -1.27
N SER A 150 18.70 15.77 -2.44
CA SER A 150 17.84 15.23 -3.49
C SER A 150 18.33 13.86 -3.94
N LYS A 151 19.64 13.71 -4.17
CA LYS A 151 20.27 12.47 -4.61
C LYS A 151 20.04 11.31 -3.63
N GLU A 152 20.10 11.58 -2.32
CA GLU A 152 19.81 10.56 -1.30
C GLU A 152 18.31 10.18 -1.26
N ARG A 153 17.40 11.14 -1.49
CA ARG A 153 15.96 10.85 -1.63
C ARG A 153 15.65 9.99 -2.84
N ASP A 154 16.34 10.25 -3.95
CA ASP A 154 16.19 9.45 -5.17
C ASP A 154 16.66 8.01 -4.92
N MET A 155 17.78 7.83 -4.22
CA MET A 155 18.28 6.51 -3.82
C MET A 155 17.35 5.78 -2.85
N LEU A 156 16.73 6.48 -1.89
CA LEU A 156 15.69 5.92 -1.03
C LEU A 156 14.47 5.47 -1.84
N SER A 157 14.04 6.28 -2.80
CA SER A 157 12.90 5.97 -3.66
C SER A 157 13.18 4.76 -4.55
N ILE A 158 14.37 4.66 -5.14
CA ILE A 158 14.79 3.50 -5.95
C ILE A 158 14.82 2.24 -5.08
N THR A 159 15.46 2.31 -3.90
CA THR A 159 15.53 1.16 -2.98
C THR A 159 14.12 0.69 -2.57
N ARG A 160 13.24 1.63 -2.28
CA ARG A 160 11.84 1.34 -1.98
C ARG A 160 11.13 0.66 -3.16
N MET A 161 11.25 1.19 -4.37
CA MET A 161 10.62 0.64 -5.58
C MET A 161 11.16 -0.75 -5.95
N CYS A 162 12.41 -1.06 -5.64
CA CYS A 162 12.97 -2.40 -5.83
C CYS A 162 12.50 -3.40 -4.78
N LEU A 163 12.33 -2.97 -3.53
CA LEU A 163 11.94 -3.87 -2.42
C LEU A 163 10.43 -4.04 -2.27
N SER A 164 9.66 -2.99 -2.53
CA SER A 164 8.21 -2.96 -2.36
C SER A 164 7.47 -4.09 -3.10
N PRO A 165 7.77 -4.42 -4.39
CA PRO A 165 7.08 -5.45 -5.13
C PRO A 165 7.22 -6.86 -4.53
N TRP A 166 8.30 -7.14 -3.79
CA TRP A 166 8.48 -8.45 -3.15
C TRP A 166 7.40 -8.77 -2.12
N GLY A 167 6.88 -7.76 -1.41
CA GLY A 167 5.73 -7.94 -0.51
C GLY A 167 4.49 -8.39 -1.27
N ARG A 168 4.23 -7.78 -2.42
CA ARG A 168 3.11 -8.11 -3.28
C ARG A 168 3.25 -9.50 -3.91
N ILE A 169 4.44 -9.84 -4.42
CA ILE A 169 4.74 -11.20 -4.92
C ILE A 169 4.45 -12.23 -3.83
N LEU A 170 4.98 -12.02 -2.62
CA LEU A 170 4.79 -12.93 -1.52
C LEU A 170 3.30 -13.15 -1.22
N SER A 171 2.55 -12.06 -1.11
CA SER A 171 1.12 -12.14 -0.81
C SER A 171 0.34 -12.84 -1.94
N VAL A 172 0.48 -12.40 -3.19
CA VAL A 172 -0.28 -12.96 -4.33
C VAL A 172 0.07 -14.42 -4.55
N SER A 173 1.36 -14.78 -4.51
CA SER A 173 1.81 -16.15 -4.77
C SER A 173 1.44 -17.11 -3.64
N ALA A 174 1.39 -16.66 -2.40
CA ALA A 174 1.14 -17.51 -1.25
C ALA A 174 -0.35 -17.57 -0.84
N THR A 175 -1.15 -16.52 -1.11
CA THR A 175 -2.53 -16.47 -0.62
C THR A 175 -3.40 -17.60 -1.16
N LEU A 176 -3.46 -17.78 -2.48
CA LEU A 176 -4.31 -18.83 -3.06
C LEU A 176 -3.89 -20.26 -2.64
N PRO A 177 -2.60 -20.65 -2.68
CA PRO A 177 -2.16 -21.92 -2.15
C PRO A 177 -2.49 -22.12 -0.67
N LEU A 178 -2.30 -21.09 0.17
CA LEU A 178 -2.63 -21.18 1.58
C LEU A 178 -4.13 -21.35 1.82
N VAL A 179 -4.98 -20.60 1.11
CA VAL A 179 -6.44 -20.77 1.19
C VAL A 179 -6.87 -22.20 0.84
N LYS A 180 -6.28 -22.81 -0.19
CA LYS A 180 -6.54 -24.22 -0.54
C LYS A 180 -6.10 -25.19 0.55
N ILE A 181 -4.95 -24.95 1.19
CA ILE A 181 -4.46 -25.77 2.32
C ILE A 181 -5.38 -25.67 3.54
N PHE A 182 -5.92 -24.49 3.83
CA PHE A 182 -6.81 -24.25 4.97
C PHE A 182 -8.27 -24.65 4.73
N GLY A 183 -8.61 -25.23 3.57
CA GLY A 183 -9.91 -25.83 3.33
C GLY A 183 -10.79 -25.14 2.28
N ASP A 184 -10.24 -24.19 1.52
CA ASP A 184 -10.86 -23.55 0.34
C ASP A 184 -12.27 -22.99 0.59
N ASN A 185 -12.44 -22.33 1.73
CA ASN A 185 -13.71 -21.71 2.15
C ASN A 185 -13.49 -20.28 2.65
N GLN A 186 -14.56 -19.55 2.95
CA GLN A 186 -14.48 -18.17 3.44
C GLN A 186 -13.65 -18.05 4.73
N MET A 187 -13.70 -19.04 5.63
CA MET A 187 -12.92 -19.01 6.88
C MET A 187 -11.43 -19.12 6.59
N ALA A 188 -11.02 -19.93 5.62
CA ALA A 188 -9.63 -20.05 5.18
C ALA A 188 -9.06 -18.69 4.70
N TRP A 189 -9.87 -17.87 4.03
CA TRP A 189 -9.47 -16.50 3.67
C TRP A 189 -9.23 -15.64 4.90
N VAL A 190 -10.12 -15.72 5.90
CA VAL A 190 -9.96 -14.95 7.16
C VAL A 190 -8.67 -15.37 7.89
N GLU A 191 -8.37 -16.67 7.95
CA GLU A 191 -7.15 -17.18 8.57
C GLU A 191 -5.89 -16.69 7.87
N VAL A 192 -5.83 -16.81 6.54
CA VAL A 192 -4.69 -16.34 5.73
C VAL A 192 -4.52 -14.83 5.86
N MET A 193 -5.62 -14.06 5.81
CA MET A 193 -5.56 -12.60 5.98
C MET A 193 -5.12 -12.21 7.39
N SER A 194 -5.43 -13.00 8.40
CA SER A 194 -4.93 -12.78 9.76
C SER A 194 -3.41 -12.93 9.86
N VAL A 195 -2.82 -13.87 9.11
CA VAL A 195 -1.35 -13.98 9.01
C VAL A 195 -0.73 -12.73 8.38
N TRP A 196 -1.29 -12.24 7.27
CA TRP A 196 -0.80 -11.02 6.63
C TRP A 196 -0.97 -9.78 7.51
N ALA A 197 -2.09 -9.69 8.24
CA ALA A 197 -2.36 -8.63 9.20
C ALA A 197 -1.31 -8.57 10.33
N VAL A 198 -0.88 -9.71 10.85
CA VAL A 198 0.19 -9.78 11.88
C VAL A 198 1.54 -9.29 11.33
N ILE A 199 1.87 -9.61 10.07
CA ILE A 199 3.11 -9.14 9.42
C ILE A 199 3.10 -7.61 9.33
N GLU A 200 1.99 -7.01 8.91
CA GLU A 200 1.86 -5.55 8.83
C GLU A 200 1.93 -4.89 10.22
N ALA A 201 1.24 -5.44 11.22
CA ALA A 201 1.20 -4.87 12.57
C ALA A 201 2.58 -4.85 13.27
N ARG A 202 3.51 -5.73 12.91
CA ARG A 202 4.87 -5.82 13.49
C ARG A 202 5.87 -4.82 12.91
N LYS A 203 5.47 -3.92 12.05
CA LYS A 203 6.30 -2.95 11.37
C LYS A 203 7.03 -1.99 12.32
N LYS A 204 8.36 -1.84 12.18
CA LYS A 204 9.19 -0.91 12.96
C LYS A 204 9.47 0.37 12.14
N VAL A 205 9.27 1.55 12.75
CA VAL A 205 9.43 2.87 12.10
C VAL A 205 10.71 3.59 12.50
N ALA A 206 11.47 4.08 11.51
CA ALA A 206 12.73 4.83 11.73
C ALA A 206 12.51 6.30 12.18
N LYS A 207 13.45 6.91 12.90
CA LYS A 207 13.33 8.26 13.54
C LYS A 207 13.84 9.40 12.64
N VAL A 208 13.02 10.42 12.26
CA VAL A 208 13.44 11.59 11.45
C VAL A 208 12.62 12.89 11.70
N PRO A 209 13.19 14.13 11.62
CA PRO A 209 12.50 15.41 11.79
C PRO A 209 11.98 16.07 10.49
N VAL A 210 10.94 16.91 10.57
CA VAL A 210 10.19 17.49 9.43
C VAL A 210 10.23 19.01 9.34
N GLY A 211 10.19 19.55 8.13
CA GLY A 211 9.82 20.94 7.84
C GLY A 211 9.64 21.31 6.37
N LYS A 212 8.58 22.04 6.07
CA LYS A 212 8.36 23.02 4.95
C LYS A 212 8.28 22.56 3.47
N ALA A 213 7.86 21.35 3.11
CA ALA A 213 7.87 20.92 1.69
C ALA A 213 6.56 21.09 0.89
N LEU A 214 5.38 21.24 1.53
CA LEU A 214 4.09 21.17 0.82
C LEU A 214 3.72 22.38 -0.05
N LYS A 215 4.15 23.60 0.31
CA LYS A 215 3.81 24.80 -0.50
C LYS A 215 4.45 24.83 -1.88
N CYS A 216 5.59 24.17 -2.06
CA CYS A 216 6.28 24.11 -3.35
C CYS A 216 5.65 23.11 -4.33
N LEU A 217 4.88 22.10 -3.85
CA LEU A 217 4.28 21.09 -4.70
C LEU A 217 3.07 21.60 -5.50
N ALA A 218 2.19 22.38 -4.87
CA ALA A 218 0.94 22.86 -5.48
C ALA A 218 1.13 23.75 -6.71
N VAL A 219 2.28 24.46 -6.79
CA VAL A 219 2.61 25.41 -7.88
C VAL A 219 3.40 24.72 -9.01
N ASN A 220 3.85 23.48 -8.83
CA ASN A 220 4.69 22.80 -9.81
C ASN A 220 3.86 22.08 -10.88
N LYS A 221 3.89 22.58 -12.13
CA LYS A 221 3.20 21.97 -13.28
C LYS A 221 3.59 20.53 -13.56
N TYR A 222 4.83 20.13 -13.26
CA TYR A 222 5.32 18.77 -13.43
C TYR A 222 4.71 17.80 -12.40
N PHE A 223 4.32 18.31 -11.23
CA PHE A 223 3.57 17.53 -10.23
C PHE A 223 2.21 17.09 -10.77
N TRP A 224 1.47 18.00 -11.39
CA TRP A 224 0.16 17.70 -11.97
C TRP A 224 0.24 16.75 -13.16
N ALA A 225 1.24 16.92 -14.04
CA ALA A 225 1.50 15.97 -15.11
C ALA A 225 1.84 14.57 -14.58
N GLY A 226 2.70 14.49 -13.57
CA GLY A 226 3.02 13.24 -12.88
C GLY A 226 1.80 12.59 -12.23
N MET A 227 0.90 13.39 -11.61
CA MET A 227 -0.36 12.88 -11.05
C MET A 227 -1.26 12.24 -12.11
N ILE A 228 -1.41 12.87 -13.27
CA ILE A 228 -2.22 12.32 -14.37
C ILE A 228 -1.65 10.98 -14.84
N ILE A 229 -0.34 10.92 -15.06
CA ILE A 229 0.35 9.68 -15.47
C ILE A 229 0.13 8.59 -14.40
N TRP A 230 0.30 8.93 -13.13
CA TRP A 230 0.10 8.01 -12.02
C TRP A 230 -1.35 7.51 -11.92
N MET A 231 -2.35 8.39 -12.14
CA MET A 231 -3.75 8.00 -12.19
C MET A 231 -4.03 7.02 -13.34
N MET A 232 -3.53 7.30 -14.54
CA MET A 232 -3.70 6.40 -15.69
C MET A 232 -3.06 5.04 -15.44
N GLN A 233 -1.88 5.00 -14.84
CA GLN A 233 -1.21 3.75 -14.48
C GLN A 233 -1.99 2.95 -13.44
N ASN A 234 -2.60 3.62 -12.45
CA ASN A 234 -3.45 2.95 -11.46
C ASN A 234 -4.73 2.36 -12.09
N VAL A 235 -5.32 3.02 -13.08
CA VAL A 235 -6.47 2.47 -13.83
C VAL A 235 -6.07 1.18 -14.55
N ILE A 236 -4.97 1.19 -15.31
CA ILE A 236 -4.45 0.01 -16.00
C ILE A 236 -4.16 -1.11 -15.00
N PHE A 237 -3.48 -0.80 -13.90
CA PHE A 237 -3.16 -1.76 -12.85
C PHE A 237 -4.43 -2.39 -12.24
N THR A 238 -5.44 -1.59 -11.94
CA THR A 238 -6.71 -2.07 -11.37
C THR A 238 -7.45 -2.98 -12.35
N ILE A 239 -7.53 -2.61 -13.64
CA ILE A 239 -8.16 -3.41 -14.67
C ILE A 239 -7.44 -4.75 -14.81
N THR A 240 -6.13 -4.74 -14.96
CA THR A 240 -5.34 -5.98 -15.10
C THR A 240 -5.47 -6.87 -13.87
N GLY A 241 -5.33 -6.32 -12.66
CA GLY A 241 -5.45 -7.06 -11.41
C GLY A 241 -6.85 -7.64 -11.19
N THR A 242 -7.90 -7.00 -11.70
CA THR A 242 -9.27 -7.49 -11.59
C THR A 242 -9.58 -8.57 -12.64
N ILE A 243 -9.18 -8.38 -13.87
CA ILE A 243 -9.54 -9.27 -14.98
C ILE A 243 -8.69 -10.54 -15.02
N LEU A 244 -7.40 -10.44 -14.73
CA LEU A 244 -6.45 -11.54 -14.88
C LEU A 244 -6.81 -12.79 -14.05
N PRO A 245 -7.26 -12.71 -12.78
CA PRO A 245 -7.68 -13.89 -12.02
C PRO A 245 -8.85 -14.62 -12.68
N TYR A 246 -9.84 -13.88 -13.19
CA TYR A 246 -10.98 -14.46 -13.90
C TYR A 246 -10.56 -15.13 -15.20
N TYR A 247 -9.63 -14.50 -15.93
CA TYR A 247 -9.10 -15.06 -17.17
C TYR A 247 -8.40 -16.39 -16.92
N CYS A 248 -7.59 -16.47 -15.87
CA CYS A 248 -6.92 -17.70 -15.46
C CYS A 248 -7.93 -18.79 -15.09
N LYS A 249 -8.92 -18.45 -14.26
CA LYS A 249 -9.91 -19.42 -13.78
C LYS A 249 -10.86 -19.93 -14.87
N TYR A 250 -11.45 -19.02 -15.67
CA TYR A 250 -12.55 -19.35 -16.57
C TYR A 250 -12.12 -19.65 -18.01
N ILE A 251 -10.96 -19.16 -18.44
CA ILE A 251 -10.46 -19.39 -19.81
C ILE A 251 -9.33 -20.41 -19.80
N PHE A 252 -8.33 -20.26 -18.96
CA PHE A 252 -7.24 -21.23 -18.86
C PHE A 252 -7.57 -22.43 -17.96
N MET A 253 -8.66 -22.37 -17.19
CA MET A 253 -9.09 -23.44 -16.27
C MET A 253 -8.03 -23.79 -15.22
N ASP A 254 -7.13 -22.87 -14.90
CA ASP A 254 -6.03 -23.07 -13.94
C ASP A 254 -5.75 -21.79 -13.14
N ASP A 255 -6.18 -21.77 -11.89
CA ASP A 255 -5.99 -20.65 -10.96
C ASP A 255 -4.52 -20.42 -10.62
N SER A 256 -3.68 -21.45 -10.74
CA SER A 256 -2.26 -21.39 -10.38
C SER A 256 -1.45 -20.52 -11.35
N LEU A 257 -1.91 -20.41 -12.60
CA LEU A 257 -1.31 -19.57 -13.63
C LEU A 257 -1.31 -18.08 -13.26
N TYR A 258 -2.31 -17.61 -12.50
CA TYR A 258 -2.35 -16.22 -12.05
C TYR A 258 -1.11 -15.83 -11.26
N SER A 259 -0.72 -16.67 -10.29
CA SER A 259 0.46 -16.42 -9.45
C SER A 259 1.75 -16.41 -10.29
N GLY A 260 1.87 -17.32 -11.26
CA GLY A 260 3.03 -17.38 -12.15
C GLY A 260 3.14 -16.18 -13.09
N LEU A 261 2.05 -15.77 -13.73
CA LEU A 261 2.01 -14.61 -14.62
C LEU A 261 2.29 -13.32 -13.86
N TYR A 262 1.72 -13.16 -12.67
CA TYR A 262 1.95 -12.01 -11.82
C TYR A 262 3.40 -11.91 -11.34
N LEU A 263 4.00 -13.05 -10.98
CA LEU A 263 5.43 -13.13 -10.63
C LEU A 263 6.31 -12.70 -11.79
N LEU A 264 6.03 -13.20 -13.00
CA LEU A 264 6.78 -12.86 -14.21
C LEU A 264 6.72 -11.35 -14.51
N GLU A 265 5.52 -10.76 -14.52
CA GLU A 265 5.31 -9.33 -14.73
C GLU A 265 6.10 -8.50 -13.72
N THR A 266 6.02 -8.88 -12.44
CA THR A 266 6.68 -8.13 -11.37
C THR A 266 8.20 -8.25 -11.44
N LEU A 267 8.75 -9.42 -11.77
CA LEU A 267 10.20 -9.61 -11.94
C LEU A 267 10.74 -8.78 -13.11
N ILE A 268 10.02 -8.74 -14.24
CA ILE A 268 10.36 -7.88 -15.38
C ILE A 268 10.38 -6.41 -14.94
N THR A 269 9.37 -5.96 -14.22
CA THR A 269 9.28 -4.58 -13.71
C THR A 269 10.46 -4.24 -12.78
N ILE A 270 10.78 -5.13 -11.83
CA ILE A 270 11.93 -4.95 -10.92
C ILE A 270 13.24 -4.85 -11.71
N PHE A 271 13.43 -5.74 -12.69
CA PHE A 271 14.64 -5.74 -13.53
C PHE A 271 14.78 -4.43 -14.30
N VAL A 272 13.72 -3.98 -14.97
CA VAL A 272 13.70 -2.71 -15.70
C VAL A 272 14.02 -1.53 -14.78
N MET A 273 13.38 -1.47 -13.62
CA MET A 273 13.64 -0.41 -12.64
C MET A 273 15.07 -0.43 -12.11
N ALA A 274 15.60 -1.59 -11.76
CA ALA A 274 16.97 -1.71 -11.23
C ALA A 274 18.05 -1.33 -12.26
N VAL A 275 17.82 -1.64 -13.53
CA VAL A 275 18.81 -1.42 -14.59
C VAL A 275 18.74 0.00 -15.18
N PHE A 276 17.52 0.51 -15.44
CA PHE A 276 17.34 1.77 -16.16
C PHE A 276 17.25 2.99 -15.24
N SER A 277 16.61 2.89 -14.06
CA SER A 277 16.45 4.06 -13.18
C SER A 277 17.77 4.69 -12.74
N PRO A 278 18.83 3.96 -12.35
CA PRO A 278 20.11 4.56 -11.99
C PRO A 278 20.84 5.23 -13.17
N ARG A 279 20.54 4.80 -14.41
CA ARG A 279 21.13 5.40 -15.62
C ARG A 279 20.46 6.70 -16.04
N LEU A 280 19.15 6.82 -15.78
CA LEU A 280 18.38 8.04 -16.08
C LEU A 280 18.62 9.17 -15.07
N LEU A 281 19.13 8.85 -13.88
CA LEU A 281 19.44 9.81 -12.82
C LEU A 281 20.88 10.34 -12.86
N LYS A 282 21.70 9.91 -13.82
CA LYS A 282 23.03 10.46 -14.11
C LYS A 282 22.94 11.60 -15.10
#